data_ebdb94ae379e9f46873471222a5a3355
#
_entry.id   ebdb94ae379e9f46873471222a5a3355
#
_cell.length_a   1.000
_cell.length_b   1.000
_cell.length_c   1.000
_cell.angle_alpha   90.00
_cell.angle_beta   90.00
_cell.angle_gamma   90.00
#
_symmetry.space_group_name_H-M   'P 1'
#
loop_
_entity.id
_entity.type
_entity.pdbx_description
1 polymer ?
#
loop_
_entity_poly.entity_id
_entity_poly.type
_entity_poly.pdbx_seq_one_letter_code
_entity_poly.pdbx_strand_id
1 'polypeptide(L)'
;MNAPDARLAQAGAVVSTANRVHPGCMRTGSAPQVPGDRHPDSELTQAVSAVAARLGIAPATLRTWDRRYGLGPSQHTTGRHRRYAPDDVARLILMTRGLRHGAAPAEAARYALQADATALAALAAEAGLDKPPAPPMDAPGLPEFLPAAASGAVVALALAAQALDARAMQRQLSSSIVDTGVAEAWESVIRPVLSATGARWAATGVGAEVEHALSECVTSVLSRVMLESTGESSGPPVLLACAPGEFHCLPLRVLGALLAQHAVPVILLGGDIPLPALSAAVHASKPAVVFLWAQMDRSADPHLLDQLPDARYVLGGPAWNEAPPAEVRVVRRLTDAHDALLALAQHKSKIDAFATAPAE
;
A
#
# COMPACT_ATOMS: atom_id res chain seq x y z
N MET A 1 18.04 37.45 54.62
CA MET A 1 18.77 36.36 55.32
C MET A 1 18.09 35.07 54.90
N ASN A 2 18.83 34.18 54.28
CA ASN A 2 18.55 32.86 53.76
C ASN A 2 17.76 32.72 52.45
N ALA A 3 18.51 32.35 51.45
CA ALA A 3 18.06 31.76 50.20
C ALA A 3 17.48 30.34 50.42
N PRO A 4 16.58 29.88 49.55
CA PRO A 4 16.37 28.46 49.36
C PRO A 4 16.92 27.95 48.01
N ASP A 5 17.31 26.72 48.11
CA ASP A 5 17.94 25.81 47.19
C ASP A 5 17.40 25.76 45.77
N ALA A 6 18.36 25.75 44.85
CA ALA A 6 18.20 25.36 43.48
C ALA A 6 18.35 23.83 43.32
N ARG A 7 17.27 23.14 43.00
CA ARG A 7 17.30 21.78 42.38
C ARG A 7 16.06 21.58 41.53
N LEU A 8 16.21 21.77 40.23
CA LEU A 8 15.40 21.11 39.19
C LEU A 8 15.89 21.61 37.83
N ALA A 9 16.87 20.94 37.26
CA ALA A 9 17.17 21.03 35.82
C ALA A 9 18.01 19.81 35.44
N GLN A 10 17.38 18.78 34.96
CA GLN A 10 17.99 17.82 34.04
C GLN A 10 16.84 17.01 33.37
N ALA A 11 16.43 17.44 32.20
CA ALA A 11 15.71 16.62 31.24
C ALA A 11 16.33 16.85 29.86
N GLY A 12 16.88 15.82 29.36
CA GLY A 12 17.56 15.46 28.17
C GLY A 12 17.43 16.31 26.90
N ALA A 13 18.55 16.77 26.43
CA ALA A 13 18.73 17.27 25.08
C ALA A 13 18.91 16.09 24.12
N VAL A 14 18.02 15.97 23.14
CA VAL A 14 18.18 15.10 21.97
C VAL A 14 19.15 15.80 21.02
N VAL A 15 20.28 15.16 20.76
CA VAL A 15 21.38 15.64 19.92
C VAL A 15 20.97 15.56 18.46
N SER A 16 20.85 16.74 17.82
CA SER A 16 20.84 16.88 16.37
C SER A 16 22.29 16.95 15.89
N THR A 17 22.74 15.95 15.13
CA THR A 17 24.05 15.98 14.44
C THR A 17 23.93 16.77 13.14
N ALA A 18 24.19 18.05 13.19
CA ALA A 18 24.43 18.87 12.02
C ALA A 18 25.90 18.78 11.58
N ASN A 19 26.08 18.50 10.34
CA ASN A 19 27.28 18.39 9.53
C ASN A 19 28.17 19.62 9.67
N ARG A 20 29.39 19.42 10.17
CA ARG A 20 30.43 20.49 10.28
C ARG A 20 31.44 20.33 9.13
N VAL A 21 31.36 21.22 8.15
CA VAL A 21 32.32 21.37 7.07
C VAL A 21 33.57 22.10 7.61
N HIS A 22 34.74 21.51 7.46
CA HIS A 22 36.03 22.19 7.63
C HIS A 22 36.67 22.50 6.28
N PRO A 23 37.21 23.69 6.05
CA PRO A 23 37.93 24.01 4.84
C PRO A 23 39.47 23.84 5.03
N GLY A 24 40.10 23.29 3.99
CA GLY A 24 41.51 23.54 3.72
C GLY A 24 42.43 22.34 3.80
N CYS A 25 42.85 21.80 2.66
CA CYS A 25 44.23 21.70 2.25
C CYS A 25 44.33 21.16 0.82
N MET A 26 44.85 21.96 -0.09
CA MET A 26 45.27 21.53 -1.44
C MET A 26 46.50 20.63 -1.32
N ARG A 27 46.45 19.44 -1.93
CA ARG A 27 47.63 18.76 -2.45
C ARG A 27 47.27 18.04 -3.75
N THR A 28 47.97 18.43 -4.80
CA THR A 28 48.03 17.80 -6.11
C THR A 28 48.65 16.39 -5.99
N GLY A 29 47.93 15.38 -6.46
CA GLY A 29 48.44 14.03 -6.59
C GLY A 29 47.57 13.24 -7.53
N SER A 30 48.15 12.78 -8.65
CA SER A 30 47.52 11.96 -9.67
C SER A 30 46.79 10.76 -9.07
N ALA A 31 45.52 10.60 -9.40
CA ALA A 31 44.73 9.44 -9.02
C ALA A 31 45.04 8.23 -9.93
N PRO A 32 45.21 7.01 -9.39
CA PRO A 32 45.17 5.81 -10.18
C PRO A 32 43.72 5.53 -10.58
N GLN A 33 43.50 5.24 -11.85
CA GLN A 33 42.21 4.74 -12.37
C GLN A 33 41.92 3.38 -11.73
N VAL A 34 40.89 3.33 -10.90
CA VAL A 34 40.28 2.09 -10.41
C VAL A 34 39.31 1.61 -11.49
N PRO A 35 39.35 0.33 -11.91
CA PRO A 35 38.34 -0.22 -12.81
C PRO A 35 36.97 -0.12 -12.16
N GLY A 36 36.00 0.44 -12.89
CA GLY A 36 34.65 0.68 -12.37
C GLY A 36 34.00 -0.59 -11.88
N ASP A 37 33.75 -0.65 -10.58
CA ASP A 37 32.77 -1.54 -9.95
C ASP A 37 31.39 -1.18 -10.54
N ARG A 38 30.90 -2.01 -11.45
CA ARG A 38 29.50 -1.99 -11.84
C ARG A 38 28.71 -2.52 -10.64
N HIS A 39 28.05 -1.63 -9.94
CA HIS A 39 27.05 -2.01 -8.93
C HIS A 39 26.04 -2.96 -9.59
N PRO A 40 25.75 -4.14 -9.00
CA PRO A 40 24.81 -5.11 -9.57
C PRO A 40 23.33 -4.66 -9.54
N ASP A 41 23.03 -3.46 -9.07
CA ASP A 41 21.65 -2.95 -8.89
C ASP A 41 21.06 -2.23 -10.11
N SER A 42 21.70 -2.24 -11.28
CA SER A 42 21.20 -1.56 -12.48
C SER A 42 20.57 -2.47 -13.54
N GLU A 43 20.26 -3.73 -13.22
CA GLU A 43 19.51 -4.57 -14.15
C GLU A 43 18.04 -4.14 -14.18
N LEU A 44 17.54 -3.82 -15.37
CA LEU A 44 16.15 -3.48 -15.65
C LEU A 44 15.25 -4.68 -15.33
N THR A 45 14.54 -4.63 -14.21
CA THR A 45 13.63 -5.71 -13.78
C THR A 45 12.18 -5.35 -14.07
N GLN A 46 11.35 -6.35 -14.45
CA GLN A 46 9.94 -6.17 -14.81
C GLN A 46 9.02 -6.72 -13.71
N ALA A 47 7.87 -6.04 -13.49
CA ALA A 47 6.84 -6.51 -12.56
C ALA A 47 6.10 -7.73 -13.13
N VAL A 48 5.52 -8.56 -12.23
CA VAL A 48 4.75 -9.77 -12.61
C VAL A 48 3.66 -9.49 -13.64
N SER A 49 2.95 -8.38 -13.50
CA SER A 49 1.87 -7.98 -14.42
C SER A 49 2.39 -7.61 -15.82
N ALA A 50 3.51 -6.89 -15.90
CA ALA A 50 4.13 -6.53 -17.16
C ALA A 50 4.63 -7.78 -17.90
N VAL A 51 5.23 -8.73 -17.19
CA VAL A 51 5.67 -10.02 -17.75
C VAL A 51 4.47 -10.86 -18.20
N ALA A 52 3.41 -10.93 -17.41
CA ALA A 52 2.19 -11.65 -17.73
C ALA A 52 1.52 -11.10 -19.00
N ALA A 53 1.38 -9.78 -19.10
CA ALA A 53 0.85 -9.10 -20.28
C ALA A 53 1.71 -9.34 -21.54
N ARG A 54 3.04 -9.24 -21.42
CA ARG A 54 3.98 -9.50 -22.50
C ARG A 54 3.88 -10.92 -23.06
N LEU A 55 3.67 -11.91 -22.18
CA LEU A 55 3.58 -13.33 -22.57
C LEU A 55 2.15 -13.74 -22.98
N GLY A 56 1.16 -12.89 -22.77
CA GLY A 56 -0.25 -13.20 -23.02
C GLY A 56 -0.81 -14.26 -22.10
N ILE A 57 -0.35 -14.30 -20.83
CA ILE A 57 -0.79 -15.27 -19.84
C ILE A 57 -1.25 -14.59 -18.54
N ALA A 58 -2.05 -15.29 -17.74
CA ALA A 58 -2.50 -14.74 -16.47
C ALA A 58 -1.35 -14.65 -15.44
N PRO A 59 -1.31 -13.62 -14.57
CA PRO A 59 -0.32 -13.54 -13.47
C PRO A 59 -0.34 -14.77 -12.54
N ALA A 60 -1.48 -15.45 -12.39
CA ALA A 60 -1.60 -16.69 -11.65
C ALA A 60 -0.82 -17.85 -12.29
N THR A 61 -0.72 -17.87 -13.62
CA THR A 61 0.05 -18.85 -14.38
C THR A 61 1.55 -18.72 -14.08
N LEU A 62 2.07 -17.49 -14.04
CA LEU A 62 3.47 -17.23 -13.67
C LEU A 62 3.80 -17.73 -12.26
N ARG A 63 2.89 -17.51 -11.28
CA ARG A 63 3.07 -18.03 -9.91
C ARG A 63 3.04 -19.56 -9.87
N THR A 64 2.23 -20.20 -10.73
CA THR A 64 2.17 -21.65 -10.82
C THR A 64 3.46 -22.20 -11.44
N TRP A 65 4.00 -21.54 -12.47
CA TRP A 65 5.26 -21.94 -13.09
C TRP A 65 6.46 -21.77 -12.17
N ASP A 66 6.47 -20.68 -11.39
CA ASP A 66 7.46 -20.47 -10.32
C ASP A 66 7.40 -21.63 -9.30
N ARG A 67 6.24 -21.89 -8.71
CA ARG A 67 6.09 -22.92 -7.69
C ARG A 67 6.32 -24.35 -8.18
N ARG A 68 5.86 -24.69 -9.40
CA ARG A 68 5.94 -26.06 -9.94
C ARG A 68 7.22 -26.37 -10.65
N TYR A 69 7.83 -25.38 -11.28
CA TYR A 69 8.94 -25.59 -12.21
C TYR A 69 10.16 -24.74 -11.88
N GLY A 70 10.10 -23.85 -10.89
CA GLY A 70 11.20 -22.97 -10.54
C GLY A 70 11.45 -21.84 -11.56
N LEU A 71 10.47 -21.51 -12.41
CA LEU A 71 10.54 -20.43 -13.38
C LEU A 71 10.03 -19.11 -12.76
N GLY A 72 10.58 -18.77 -11.60
CA GLY A 72 10.35 -17.51 -10.89
C GLY A 72 11.47 -16.50 -11.09
N PRO A 73 11.37 -15.33 -10.44
CA PRO A 73 12.44 -14.34 -10.46
C PRO A 73 13.68 -14.85 -9.75
N SER A 74 14.86 -14.70 -10.39
CA SER A 74 16.15 -15.11 -9.86
C SER A 74 16.61 -14.33 -8.63
N GLN A 75 16.14 -13.07 -8.50
CA GLN A 75 16.43 -12.21 -7.36
C GLN A 75 15.25 -12.18 -6.39
N HIS A 76 15.30 -13.04 -5.36
CA HIS A 76 14.33 -13.02 -4.27
C HIS A 76 14.84 -12.17 -3.10
N THR A 77 14.26 -11.00 -2.91
CA THR A 77 14.35 -10.28 -1.62
C THR A 77 13.05 -10.54 -0.87
N THR A 78 13.12 -11.22 0.26
CA THR A 78 11.98 -11.49 1.14
C THR A 78 11.29 -10.18 1.50
N GLY A 79 9.99 -10.04 1.21
CA GLY A 79 9.20 -8.84 1.51
C GLY A 79 9.09 -7.81 0.38
N ARG A 80 9.71 -8.00 -0.78
CA ARG A 80 9.56 -7.11 -1.95
C ARG A 80 8.71 -7.75 -3.05
N HIS A 81 8.02 -6.91 -3.85
CA HIS A 81 7.29 -7.37 -5.04
C HIS A 81 8.22 -8.14 -5.98
N ARG A 82 7.73 -9.30 -6.46
CA ARG A 82 8.46 -10.14 -7.44
C ARG A 82 8.79 -9.32 -8.68
N ARG A 83 10.08 -9.23 -8.98
CA ARG A 83 10.58 -8.54 -10.18
C ARG A 83 11.45 -9.51 -10.97
N TYR A 84 11.17 -9.62 -12.26
CA TYR A 84 11.82 -10.52 -13.19
C TYR A 84 12.97 -9.80 -13.89
N ALA A 85 14.17 -10.34 -13.84
CA ALA A 85 15.31 -9.90 -14.62
C ALA A 85 15.10 -10.24 -16.12
N PRO A 86 15.83 -9.64 -17.05
CA PRO A 86 15.73 -9.96 -18.48
C PRO A 86 15.88 -11.46 -18.76
N ASP A 87 16.81 -12.14 -18.11
CA ASP A 87 17.03 -13.58 -18.22
C ASP A 87 15.84 -14.41 -17.72
N ASP A 88 15.20 -13.99 -16.65
CA ASP A 88 14.01 -14.67 -16.13
C ASP A 88 12.87 -14.59 -17.15
N VAL A 89 12.68 -13.40 -17.75
CA VAL A 89 11.66 -13.20 -18.80
C VAL A 89 12.01 -14.00 -20.06
N ALA A 90 13.28 -14.08 -20.44
CA ALA A 90 13.72 -14.89 -21.58
C ALA A 90 13.42 -16.39 -21.35
N ARG A 91 13.63 -16.92 -20.15
CA ARG A 91 13.23 -18.30 -19.78
C ARG A 91 11.72 -18.51 -19.90
N LEU A 92 10.92 -17.56 -19.45
CA LEU A 92 9.46 -17.62 -19.58
C LEU A 92 8.99 -17.56 -21.05
N ILE A 93 9.69 -16.81 -21.91
CA ILE A 93 9.45 -16.82 -23.35
C ILE A 93 9.73 -18.21 -23.94
N LEU A 94 10.84 -18.86 -23.59
CA LEU A 94 11.14 -20.22 -24.00
C LEU A 94 10.09 -21.22 -23.55
N MET A 95 9.65 -21.12 -22.30
CA MET A 95 8.54 -21.94 -21.77
C MET A 95 7.27 -21.77 -22.62
N THR A 96 6.90 -20.53 -22.91
CA THR A 96 5.70 -20.21 -23.70
C THR A 96 5.83 -20.72 -25.15
N ARG A 97 7.01 -20.58 -25.76
CA ARG A 97 7.30 -21.10 -27.09
C ARG A 97 7.17 -22.63 -27.11
N GLY A 98 7.77 -23.33 -26.14
CA GLY A 98 7.66 -24.79 -26.02
C GLY A 98 6.22 -25.27 -25.93
N LEU A 99 5.40 -24.64 -25.09
CA LEU A 99 3.97 -24.96 -24.97
C LEU A 99 3.20 -24.74 -26.26
N ARG A 100 3.47 -23.65 -26.98
CA ARG A 100 2.83 -23.39 -28.29
C ARG A 100 3.21 -24.40 -29.36
N HIS A 101 4.38 -25.02 -29.25
CA HIS A 101 4.83 -26.13 -30.11
C HIS A 101 4.37 -27.50 -29.62
N GLY A 102 3.50 -27.57 -28.61
CA GLY A 102 2.89 -28.81 -28.14
C GLY A 102 3.74 -29.60 -27.11
N ALA A 103 4.82 -29.04 -26.60
CA ALA A 103 5.60 -29.70 -25.55
C ALA A 103 4.79 -29.79 -24.25
N ALA A 104 5.00 -30.88 -23.48
CA ALA A 104 4.43 -30.97 -22.15
C ALA A 104 4.99 -29.88 -21.22
N PRO A 105 4.20 -29.34 -20.27
CA PRO A 105 4.64 -28.22 -19.43
C PRO A 105 5.94 -28.47 -18.68
N ALA A 106 6.14 -29.69 -18.15
CA ALA A 106 7.38 -30.04 -17.44
C ALA A 106 8.60 -30.12 -18.37
N GLU A 107 8.38 -30.47 -19.65
CA GLU A 107 9.43 -30.58 -20.66
C GLU A 107 9.82 -29.18 -21.16
N ALA A 108 8.84 -28.32 -21.47
CA ALA A 108 9.06 -26.92 -21.83
C ALA A 108 9.80 -26.16 -20.72
N ALA A 109 9.45 -26.39 -19.45
CA ALA A 109 10.13 -25.80 -18.32
C ALA A 109 11.57 -26.25 -18.17
N ARG A 110 11.84 -27.55 -18.31
CA ARG A 110 13.20 -28.09 -18.26
C ARG A 110 14.08 -27.50 -19.36
N TYR A 111 13.56 -27.41 -20.58
CA TYR A 111 14.26 -26.77 -21.69
C TYR A 111 14.59 -25.30 -21.38
N ALA A 112 13.63 -24.54 -20.85
CA ALA A 112 13.83 -23.15 -20.49
C ALA A 112 14.89 -22.96 -19.38
N LEU A 113 14.94 -23.85 -18.40
CA LEU A 113 15.93 -23.83 -17.31
C LEU A 113 17.33 -24.22 -17.74
N GLN A 114 17.47 -25.05 -18.80
CA GLN A 114 18.76 -25.49 -19.34
C GLN A 114 19.37 -24.51 -20.34
N ALA A 115 18.66 -23.45 -20.73
CA ALA A 115 19.18 -22.43 -21.63
C ALA A 115 20.39 -21.71 -21.01
N ASP A 116 21.48 -21.63 -21.78
CA ASP A 116 22.70 -20.96 -21.34
C ASP A 116 22.56 -19.43 -21.36
N ALA A 117 23.46 -18.75 -20.64
CA ALA A 117 23.43 -17.28 -20.51
C ALA A 117 23.52 -16.57 -21.86
N THR A 118 24.24 -17.12 -22.83
CA THR A 118 24.40 -16.51 -24.18
C THR A 118 23.09 -16.57 -24.94
N ALA A 119 22.41 -17.70 -24.93
CA ALA A 119 21.10 -17.87 -25.55
C ALA A 119 20.03 -17.00 -24.89
N LEU A 120 20.04 -16.89 -23.56
CA LEU A 120 19.13 -16.01 -22.82
C LEU A 120 19.38 -14.54 -23.14
N ALA A 121 20.63 -14.10 -23.16
CA ALA A 121 20.98 -12.71 -23.51
C ALA A 121 20.60 -12.37 -24.94
N ALA A 122 20.84 -13.26 -25.90
CA ALA A 122 20.43 -13.08 -27.30
C ALA A 122 18.89 -12.96 -27.42
N LEU A 123 18.14 -13.82 -26.72
CA LEU A 123 16.68 -13.79 -26.69
C LEU A 123 16.16 -12.54 -25.98
N ALA A 124 16.82 -12.10 -24.90
CA ALA A 124 16.49 -10.86 -24.20
C ALA A 124 16.66 -9.63 -25.11
N ALA A 125 17.75 -9.57 -25.86
CA ALA A 125 18.01 -8.50 -26.83
C ALA A 125 17.00 -8.53 -28.00
N GLU A 126 16.73 -9.72 -28.58
CA GLU A 126 15.70 -9.90 -29.63
C GLU A 126 14.31 -9.46 -29.14
N ALA A 127 13.98 -9.78 -27.91
CA ALA A 127 12.71 -9.41 -27.29
C ALA A 127 12.70 -7.96 -26.74
N GLY A 128 13.79 -7.20 -26.84
CA GLY A 128 13.90 -5.85 -26.32
C GLY A 128 13.74 -5.76 -24.80
N LEU A 129 14.24 -6.77 -24.06
CA LEU A 129 14.13 -6.84 -22.61
C LEU A 129 15.16 -5.95 -21.89
N ASP A 130 16.17 -5.52 -22.59
CA ASP A 130 17.23 -4.61 -22.20
C ASP A 130 16.79 -3.12 -22.18
N LYS A 131 15.59 -2.85 -22.74
CA LYS A 131 14.95 -1.52 -22.66
C LYS A 131 13.65 -1.61 -21.87
N PRO A 132 13.35 -0.62 -21.02
CA PRO A 132 12.01 -0.50 -20.45
C PRO A 132 11.02 -0.49 -21.61
N PRO A 133 9.89 -1.24 -21.54
CA PRO A 133 8.85 -1.13 -22.54
C PRO A 133 8.47 0.34 -22.66
N ALA A 134 8.65 0.93 -23.84
CA ALA A 134 8.11 2.25 -24.09
C ALA A 134 6.60 2.18 -23.78
N PRO A 135 6.05 3.11 -23.00
CA PRO A 135 4.61 3.14 -22.81
C PRO A 135 3.97 3.20 -24.19
N PRO A 136 2.92 2.40 -24.46
CA PRO A 136 2.23 2.46 -25.73
C PRO A 136 1.81 3.91 -25.97
N MET A 137 2.33 4.52 -27.05
CA MET A 137 2.09 5.95 -27.35
C MET A 137 0.59 6.26 -27.55
N ASP A 138 -0.21 5.22 -27.81
CA ASP A 138 -1.66 5.28 -28.02
C ASP A 138 -2.45 4.62 -26.87
N ALA A 139 -1.89 4.50 -25.67
CA ALA A 139 -2.64 3.96 -24.55
C ALA A 139 -3.81 4.88 -24.21
N PRO A 140 -5.04 4.34 -24.04
CA PRO A 140 -6.20 5.13 -23.66
C PRO A 140 -5.94 6.00 -22.43
N GLY A 141 -6.46 7.22 -22.45
CA GLY A 141 -6.34 8.14 -21.30
C GLY A 141 -7.13 7.64 -20.09
N LEU A 142 -6.78 8.11 -18.90
CA LEU A 142 -7.52 7.76 -17.69
C LEU A 142 -9.01 8.07 -17.76
N PRO A 143 -9.46 9.18 -18.38
CA PRO A 143 -10.88 9.48 -18.51
C PRO A 143 -11.70 8.41 -19.26
N GLU A 144 -11.08 7.63 -20.14
CA GLU A 144 -11.76 6.56 -20.90
C GLU A 144 -12.15 5.36 -20.03
N PHE A 145 -11.55 5.22 -18.84
CA PHE A 145 -11.86 4.18 -17.86
C PHE A 145 -12.85 4.65 -16.79
N LEU A 146 -13.29 5.91 -16.84
CA LEU A 146 -14.29 6.42 -15.89
C LEU A 146 -15.68 5.88 -16.22
N PRO A 147 -16.60 5.81 -15.22
CA PRO A 147 -17.99 5.53 -15.48
C PRO A 147 -18.60 6.51 -16.49
N ALA A 148 -19.51 6.06 -17.36
CA ALA A 148 -20.14 6.89 -18.37
C ALA A 148 -20.90 8.12 -17.79
N ALA A 149 -21.38 8.01 -16.55
CA ALA A 149 -22.06 9.07 -15.81
C ALA A 149 -21.14 9.80 -14.80
N ALA A 150 -19.83 9.82 -15.07
CA ALA A 150 -18.88 10.48 -14.19
C ALA A 150 -19.19 11.98 -14.03
N SER A 151 -19.19 12.46 -12.78
CA SER A 151 -19.39 13.89 -12.49
C SER A 151 -18.19 14.74 -12.97
N GLY A 152 -18.39 16.04 -13.11
CA GLY A 152 -17.31 16.98 -13.44
C GLY A 152 -16.14 16.90 -12.45
N ALA A 153 -16.40 16.66 -11.17
CA ALA A 153 -15.38 16.48 -10.14
C ALA A 153 -14.52 15.22 -10.37
N VAL A 154 -15.14 14.11 -10.75
CA VAL A 154 -14.44 12.85 -11.10
C VAL A 154 -13.54 13.06 -12.31
N VAL A 155 -14.06 13.70 -13.38
CA VAL A 155 -13.29 13.99 -14.58
C VAL A 155 -12.11 14.92 -14.29
N ALA A 156 -12.35 15.99 -13.51
CA ALA A 156 -11.31 16.95 -13.14
C ALA A 156 -10.18 16.29 -12.33
N LEU A 157 -10.52 15.43 -11.35
CA LEU A 157 -9.55 14.69 -10.56
C LEU A 157 -8.77 13.71 -11.43
N ALA A 158 -9.42 12.99 -12.35
CA ALA A 158 -8.77 12.05 -13.25
C ALA A 158 -7.79 12.74 -14.21
N LEU A 159 -8.15 13.89 -14.76
CA LEU A 159 -7.26 14.69 -15.62
C LEU A 159 -6.05 15.21 -14.83
N ALA A 160 -6.27 15.72 -13.61
CA ALA A 160 -5.18 16.18 -12.74
C ALA A 160 -4.24 15.01 -12.37
N ALA A 161 -4.78 13.83 -12.09
CA ALA A 161 -4.02 12.63 -11.78
C ALA A 161 -3.19 12.18 -13.00
N GLN A 162 -3.79 12.10 -14.19
CA GLN A 162 -3.09 11.74 -15.42
C GLN A 162 -1.95 12.71 -15.76
N ALA A 163 -2.13 14.00 -15.46
CA ALA A 163 -1.10 15.02 -15.63
C ALA A 163 -0.06 15.04 -14.51
N LEU A 164 -0.19 14.20 -13.49
CA LEU A 164 0.61 14.21 -12.25
C LEU A 164 0.64 15.58 -11.56
N ASP A 165 -0.41 16.39 -11.74
CA ASP A 165 -0.54 17.71 -11.09
C ASP A 165 -1.03 17.54 -9.65
N ALA A 166 -0.07 17.36 -8.72
CA ALA A 166 -0.36 17.19 -7.31
C ALA A 166 -1.15 18.36 -6.70
N ARG A 167 -0.91 19.60 -7.16
CA ARG A 167 -1.64 20.78 -6.66
C ARG A 167 -3.09 20.77 -7.11
N ALA A 168 -3.35 20.42 -8.36
CA ALA A 168 -4.72 20.30 -8.87
C ALA A 168 -5.45 19.16 -8.19
N MET A 169 -4.81 17.97 -8.01
CA MET A 169 -5.37 16.86 -7.26
C MET A 169 -5.75 17.27 -5.83
N GLN A 170 -4.85 17.91 -5.08
CA GLN A 170 -5.11 18.33 -3.71
C GLN A 170 -6.25 19.37 -3.63
N ARG A 171 -6.33 20.34 -4.56
CA ARG A 171 -7.44 21.30 -4.63
C ARG A 171 -8.77 20.59 -4.86
N GLN A 172 -8.81 19.68 -5.86
CA GLN A 172 -10.03 18.97 -6.21
C GLN A 172 -10.51 18.06 -5.08
N LEU A 173 -9.59 17.33 -4.43
CA LEU A 173 -9.89 16.50 -3.28
C LEU A 173 -10.43 17.32 -2.10
N SER A 174 -9.76 18.44 -1.77
CA SER A 174 -10.18 19.32 -0.69
C SER A 174 -11.54 19.96 -0.95
N SER A 175 -11.79 20.45 -2.18
CA SER A 175 -13.10 20.99 -2.57
C SER A 175 -14.19 19.93 -2.43
N SER A 176 -13.98 18.72 -2.98
CA SER A 176 -14.98 17.66 -2.88
C SER A 176 -15.31 17.31 -1.42
N ILE A 177 -14.30 17.25 -0.54
CA ILE A 177 -14.52 16.97 0.89
C ILE A 177 -15.27 18.11 1.59
N VAL A 178 -14.97 19.37 1.26
CA VAL A 178 -15.69 20.54 1.81
C VAL A 178 -17.14 20.57 1.35
N ASP A 179 -17.35 20.25 0.07
CA ASP A 179 -18.68 20.36 -0.55
C ASP A 179 -19.64 19.24 -0.13
N THR A 180 -19.14 18.00 0.06
CA THR A 180 -19.98 16.82 0.27
C THR A 180 -19.65 16.00 1.53
N GLY A 181 -18.58 16.34 2.23
CA GLY A 181 -18.07 15.55 3.36
C GLY A 181 -17.16 14.40 2.92
N VAL A 182 -16.42 13.85 3.89
CA VAL A 182 -15.39 12.81 3.64
C VAL A 182 -16.00 11.55 3.04
N ALA A 183 -17.12 11.06 3.57
CA ALA A 183 -17.72 9.79 3.13
C ALA A 183 -18.23 9.88 1.69
N GLU A 184 -18.97 10.92 1.37
CA GLU A 184 -19.53 11.11 0.02
C GLU A 184 -18.43 11.43 -1.00
N ALA A 185 -17.46 12.29 -0.66
CA ALA A 185 -16.31 12.55 -1.53
C ALA A 185 -15.52 11.27 -1.85
N TRP A 186 -15.37 10.36 -0.87
CA TRP A 186 -14.75 9.05 -1.10
C TRP A 186 -15.56 8.21 -2.10
N GLU A 187 -16.85 8.03 -1.86
CA GLU A 187 -17.69 7.14 -2.68
C GLU A 187 -17.94 7.70 -4.09
N SER A 188 -18.20 9.00 -4.20
CA SER A 188 -18.65 9.61 -5.46
C SER A 188 -17.51 10.17 -6.31
N VAL A 189 -16.34 10.48 -5.73
CA VAL A 189 -15.23 11.11 -6.47
C VAL A 189 -13.94 10.29 -6.39
N ILE A 190 -13.46 9.98 -5.19
CA ILE A 190 -12.12 9.43 -5.01
C ILE A 190 -12.05 7.97 -5.48
N ARG A 191 -12.95 7.13 -4.97
CA ARG A 191 -13.00 5.69 -5.31
C ARG A 191 -13.22 5.43 -6.80
N PRO A 192 -14.11 6.14 -7.54
CA PRO A 192 -14.23 5.99 -8.97
C PRO A 192 -12.93 6.25 -9.74
N VAL A 193 -12.17 7.29 -9.38
CA VAL A 193 -10.89 7.60 -10.05
C VAL A 193 -9.83 6.55 -9.72
N LEU A 194 -9.71 6.13 -8.46
CA LEU A 194 -8.80 5.03 -8.06
C LEU A 194 -9.14 3.72 -8.79
N SER A 195 -10.42 3.40 -8.93
CA SER A 195 -10.86 2.22 -9.67
C SER A 195 -10.50 2.30 -11.15
N ALA A 196 -10.66 3.48 -11.75
CA ALA A 196 -10.28 3.73 -13.14
C ALA A 196 -8.76 3.63 -13.35
N THR A 197 -7.94 4.11 -12.41
CA THR A 197 -6.46 3.94 -12.50
C THR A 197 -6.06 2.48 -12.46
N GLY A 198 -6.68 1.69 -11.58
CA GLY A 198 -6.46 0.24 -11.51
C GLY A 198 -6.91 -0.49 -12.78
N ALA A 199 -8.08 -0.13 -13.32
CA ALA A 199 -8.60 -0.70 -14.56
C ALA A 199 -7.70 -0.38 -15.76
N ARG A 200 -7.25 0.88 -15.86
CA ARG A 200 -6.30 1.31 -16.90
C ARG A 200 -4.98 0.52 -16.80
N TRP A 201 -4.42 0.41 -15.62
CA TRP A 201 -3.19 -0.34 -15.41
C TRP A 201 -3.36 -1.84 -15.74
N ALA A 202 -4.49 -2.44 -15.37
CA ALA A 202 -4.79 -3.83 -15.70
C ALA A 202 -4.92 -4.06 -17.21
N ALA A 203 -5.51 -3.10 -17.95
CA ALA A 203 -5.73 -3.20 -19.38
C ALA A 203 -4.47 -2.88 -20.21
N THR A 204 -3.66 -1.91 -19.77
CA THR A 204 -2.59 -1.34 -20.60
C THR A 204 -1.17 -1.58 -20.05
N GLY A 205 -1.06 -1.93 -18.77
CA GLY A 205 0.24 -2.06 -18.07
C GLY A 205 0.91 -0.71 -17.74
N VAL A 206 0.23 0.45 -17.98
CA VAL A 206 0.75 1.79 -17.68
C VAL A 206 -0.14 2.55 -16.72
N GLY A 207 0.42 3.50 -15.97
CA GLY A 207 -0.32 4.36 -15.04
C GLY A 207 -0.12 4.02 -13.56
N ALA A 208 0.83 3.16 -13.20
CA ALA A 208 1.16 2.91 -11.79
C ALA A 208 1.62 4.20 -11.09
N GLU A 209 2.36 5.07 -11.80
CA GLU A 209 2.78 6.38 -11.31
C GLU A 209 1.59 7.30 -11.01
N VAL A 210 0.52 7.19 -11.80
CA VAL A 210 -0.72 7.96 -11.61
C VAL A 210 -1.44 7.50 -10.35
N GLU A 211 -1.56 6.19 -10.15
CA GLU A 211 -2.17 5.60 -8.94
C GLU A 211 -1.40 6.01 -7.68
N HIS A 212 -0.05 5.89 -7.70
CA HIS A 212 0.78 6.27 -6.57
C HIS A 212 0.65 7.76 -6.24
N ALA A 213 0.74 8.65 -7.23
CA ALA A 213 0.61 10.09 -7.02
C ALA A 213 -0.77 10.48 -6.48
N LEU A 214 -1.84 9.86 -6.99
CA LEU A 214 -3.20 10.07 -6.51
C LEU A 214 -3.35 9.57 -5.07
N SER A 215 -2.87 8.37 -4.77
CA SER A 215 -2.93 7.77 -3.43
C SER A 215 -2.20 8.61 -2.38
N GLU A 216 -1.04 9.18 -2.72
CA GLU A 216 -0.30 10.11 -1.85
C GLU A 216 -1.07 11.42 -1.62
N CYS A 217 -1.68 11.98 -2.66
CA CYS A 217 -2.52 13.18 -2.53
C CYS A 217 -3.74 12.93 -1.63
N VAL A 218 -4.45 11.81 -1.83
CA VAL A 218 -5.57 11.38 -0.98
C VAL A 218 -5.12 11.21 0.47
N THR A 219 -4.01 10.52 0.69
CA THR A 219 -3.39 10.34 2.02
C THR A 219 -3.12 11.68 2.70
N SER A 220 -2.49 12.62 1.99
CA SER A 220 -2.15 13.95 2.51
C SER A 220 -3.38 14.75 2.91
N VAL A 221 -4.41 14.77 2.05
CA VAL A 221 -5.65 15.53 2.33
C VAL A 221 -6.42 14.93 3.51
N LEU A 222 -6.58 13.60 3.58
CA LEU A 222 -7.25 12.94 4.70
C LEU A 222 -6.48 13.09 6.02
N SER A 223 -5.14 13.06 5.99
CA SER A 223 -4.32 13.32 7.17
C SER A 223 -4.53 14.74 7.71
N ARG A 224 -4.68 15.72 6.83
CA ARG A 224 -5.01 17.09 7.22
C ARG A 224 -6.39 17.17 7.86
N VAL A 225 -7.42 16.51 7.29
CA VAL A 225 -8.75 16.43 7.91
C VAL A 225 -8.67 15.86 9.31
N MET A 226 -7.91 14.79 9.51
CA MET A 226 -7.71 14.19 10.85
C MET A 226 -7.06 15.17 11.83
N LEU A 227 -6.05 15.93 11.40
CA LEU A 227 -5.35 16.91 12.25
C LEU A 227 -6.21 18.13 12.60
N GLU A 228 -7.01 18.60 11.65
CA GLU A 228 -7.88 19.75 11.83
C GLU A 228 -9.13 19.42 12.68
N SER A 229 -9.50 18.14 12.74
CA SER A 229 -10.68 17.66 13.50
C SER A 229 -10.40 17.47 15.00
N THR A 230 -9.26 17.91 15.52
CA THR A 230 -8.85 17.69 16.94
C THR A 230 -9.68 18.52 17.90
N GLY A 231 -10.86 18.00 18.30
CA GLY A 231 -11.46 18.28 19.59
C GLY A 231 -10.70 17.52 20.70
N GLU A 232 -10.96 17.84 21.97
CA GLU A 232 -10.46 17.03 23.08
C GLU A 232 -11.01 15.60 22.93
N SER A 233 -10.13 14.72 22.39
CA SER A 233 -10.44 13.32 22.16
C SER A 233 -10.27 12.57 23.48
N SER A 234 -11.32 11.99 24.01
CA SER A 234 -11.31 11.26 25.26
C SER A 234 -11.75 9.81 25.10
N GLY A 235 -11.16 8.94 25.91
CA GLY A 235 -11.48 7.50 25.91
C GLY A 235 -10.45 6.63 25.19
N PRO A 236 -10.67 5.30 25.18
CA PRO A 236 -9.79 4.36 24.54
C PRO A 236 -9.85 4.50 22.99
N PRO A 237 -8.72 4.38 22.31
CA PRO A 237 -8.66 4.59 20.87
C PRO A 237 -9.35 3.47 20.06
N VAL A 238 -9.75 3.79 18.84
CA VAL A 238 -10.04 2.82 17.79
C VAL A 238 -8.73 2.53 17.05
N LEU A 239 -8.34 1.25 16.97
CA LEU A 239 -7.15 0.82 16.24
C LEU A 239 -7.56 0.37 14.84
N LEU A 240 -7.03 1.03 13.81
CA LEU A 240 -7.27 0.72 12.40
C LEU A 240 -6.02 0.13 11.79
N ALA A 241 -6.11 -1.09 11.25
CA ALA A 241 -5.00 -1.77 10.60
C ALA A 241 -5.48 -2.56 9.37
N CYS A 242 -4.61 -2.74 8.40
CA CYS A 242 -4.80 -3.79 7.39
C CYS A 242 -4.44 -5.15 7.99
N ALA A 243 -5.10 -6.20 7.51
CA ALA A 243 -4.68 -7.56 7.78
C ALA A 243 -3.25 -7.80 7.23
N PRO A 244 -2.47 -8.74 7.79
CA PRO A 244 -1.15 -9.08 7.28
C PRO A 244 -1.18 -9.40 5.78
N GLY A 245 -0.25 -8.83 5.01
CA GLY A 245 -0.20 -8.97 3.55
C GLY A 245 -1.17 -8.08 2.76
N GLU A 246 -1.93 -7.20 3.42
CA GLU A 246 -2.81 -6.24 2.78
C GLU A 246 -2.18 -4.85 2.71
N PHE A 247 -2.12 -4.26 1.50
CA PHE A 247 -1.49 -2.96 1.24
C PHE A 247 -2.48 -1.83 0.94
N HIS A 248 -3.76 -2.15 0.68
CA HIS A 248 -4.77 -1.15 0.31
C HIS A 248 -5.30 -0.41 1.55
N CYS A 249 -4.51 0.52 2.08
CA CYS A 249 -4.78 1.19 3.34
C CYS A 249 -5.61 2.50 3.25
N LEU A 250 -5.94 2.98 2.04
CA LEU A 250 -6.72 4.22 1.88
C LEU A 250 -8.09 4.17 2.58
N PRO A 251 -8.86 3.06 2.56
CA PRO A 251 -10.12 2.97 3.30
C PRO A 251 -9.96 3.19 4.81
N LEU A 252 -8.83 2.76 5.39
CA LEU A 252 -8.53 3.02 6.80
C LEU A 252 -8.32 4.50 7.09
N ARG A 253 -7.68 5.23 6.17
CA ARG A 253 -7.48 6.68 6.30
C ARG A 253 -8.78 7.45 6.22
N VAL A 254 -9.71 7.01 5.36
CA VAL A 254 -11.05 7.57 5.28
C VAL A 254 -11.81 7.34 6.60
N LEU A 255 -11.78 6.11 7.13
CA LEU A 255 -12.38 5.81 8.44
C LEU A 255 -11.75 6.63 9.56
N GLY A 256 -10.42 6.77 9.55
CA GLY A 256 -9.70 7.59 10.51
C GLY A 256 -10.16 9.05 10.48
N ALA A 257 -10.32 9.62 9.28
CA ALA A 257 -10.82 10.99 9.11
C ALA A 257 -12.27 11.15 9.61
N LEU A 258 -13.14 10.19 9.28
CA LEU A 258 -14.53 10.18 9.76
C LEU A 258 -14.64 10.07 11.28
N LEU A 259 -13.87 9.19 11.90
CA LEU A 259 -13.86 9.03 13.35
C LEU A 259 -13.29 10.25 14.06
N ALA A 260 -12.24 10.87 13.50
CA ALA A 260 -11.66 12.10 14.02
C ALA A 260 -12.66 13.26 14.03
N GLN A 261 -13.53 13.38 13.02
CA GLN A 261 -14.61 14.36 12.99
C GLN A 261 -15.62 14.21 14.17
N HIS A 262 -15.66 13.02 14.79
CA HIS A 262 -16.47 12.73 15.97
C HIS A 262 -15.64 12.73 17.26
N ALA A 263 -14.45 13.31 17.26
CA ALA A 263 -13.52 13.36 18.39
C ALA A 263 -13.17 11.97 18.96
N VAL A 264 -13.23 10.90 18.16
CA VAL A 264 -12.82 9.55 18.55
C VAL A 264 -11.30 9.42 18.36
N PRO A 265 -10.55 9.01 19.43
CA PRO A 265 -9.12 8.75 19.29
C PRO A 265 -8.86 7.62 18.29
N VAL A 266 -7.96 7.81 17.35
CA VAL A 266 -7.63 6.81 16.33
C VAL A 266 -6.14 6.50 16.34
N ILE A 267 -5.81 5.20 16.33
CA ILE A 267 -4.47 4.69 16.02
C ILE A 267 -4.53 4.05 14.65
N LEU A 268 -3.81 4.61 13.68
CA LEU A 268 -3.74 4.12 12.32
C LEU A 268 -2.39 3.44 12.06
N LEU A 269 -2.38 2.11 11.89
CA LEU A 269 -1.15 1.34 11.65
C LEU A 269 -0.81 1.18 10.15
N GLY A 270 -1.80 1.44 9.27
CA GLY A 270 -1.57 1.36 7.82
C GLY A 270 -1.59 -0.06 7.25
N GLY A 271 -0.85 -0.25 6.14
CA GLY A 271 -0.81 -1.51 5.38
C GLY A 271 0.26 -2.49 5.84
N ASP A 272 0.05 -3.78 5.54
CA ASP A 272 1.02 -4.88 5.74
C ASP A 272 1.68 -4.93 7.13
N ILE A 273 0.86 -4.80 8.18
CA ILE A 273 1.38 -4.89 9.54
C ILE A 273 1.68 -6.35 9.91
N PRO A 274 2.92 -6.68 10.33
CA PRO A 274 3.23 -8.03 10.81
C PRO A 274 2.42 -8.40 12.05
N LEU A 275 1.96 -9.66 12.12
CA LEU A 275 1.13 -10.15 13.21
C LEU A 275 1.70 -9.86 14.62
N PRO A 276 3.00 -10.05 14.90
CA PRO A 276 3.57 -9.69 16.21
C PRO A 276 3.46 -8.19 16.53
N ALA A 277 3.61 -7.32 15.52
CA ALA A 277 3.50 -5.88 15.70
C ALA A 277 2.04 -5.44 15.94
N LEU A 278 1.09 -6.05 15.23
CA LEU A 278 -0.34 -5.85 15.48
C LEU A 278 -0.71 -6.27 16.89
N SER A 279 -0.29 -7.45 17.34
CA SER A 279 -0.51 -7.95 18.72
C SER A 279 0.08 -7.00 19.77
N ALA A 280 1.31 -6.53 19.56
CA ALA A 280 1.97 -5.58 20.45
C ALA A 280 1.20 -4.25 20.53
N ALA A 281 0.70 -3.74 19.39
CA ALA A 281 -0.08 -2.52 19.34
C ALA A 281 -1.42 -2.64 20.10
N VAL A 282 -2.11 -3.78 19.97
CA VAL A 282 -3.34 -4.07 20.73
C VAL A 282 -3.08 -4.07 22.22
N HIS A 283 -2.04 -4.77 22.69
CA HIS A 283 -1.67 -4.82 24.11
C HIS A 283 -1.30 -3.44 24.66
N ALA A 284 -0.52 -2.66 23.90
CA ALA A 284 -0.04 -1.36 24.35
C ALA A 284 -1.15 -0.30 24.39
N SER A 285 -2.04 -0.29 23.41
CA SER A 285 -3.05 0.77 23.27
C SER A 285 -4.37 0.45 23.97
N LYS A 286 -4.66 -0.82 24.28
CA LYS A 286 -5.93 -1.29 24.87
C LYS A 286 -7.14 -0.68 24.18
N PRO A 287 -7.30 -0.84 22.87
CA PRO A 287 -8.28 -0.11 22.09
C PRO A 287 -9.73 -0.44 22.51
N ALA A 288 -10.67 0.46 22.22
CA ALA A 288 -12.09 0.18 22.34
C ALA A 288 -12.50 -0.94 21.36
N VAL A 289 -11.95 -0.90 20.17
CA VAL A 289 -12.18 -1.85 19.08
C VAL A 289 -10.98 -1.83 18.14
N VAL A 290 -10.67 -3.00 17.55
CA VAL A 290 -9.70 -3.19 16.49
C VAL A 290 -10.46 -3.40 15.18
N PHE A 291 -10.18 -2.61 14.17
CA PHE A 291 -10.71 -2.78 12.83
C PHE A 291 -9.63 -3.33 11.89
N LEU A 292 -9.91 -4.48 11.25
CA LEU A 292 -9.00 -5.13 10.32
C LEU A 292 -9.59 -5.10 8.91
N TRP A 293 -8.86 -4.44 8.01
CA TRP A 293 -9.25 -4.33 6.61
C TRP A 293 -8.56 -5.39 5.75
N ALA A 294 -9.32 -6.06 4.89
CA ALA A 294 -8.80 -6.92 3.82
C ALA A 294 -9.57 -6.69 2.52
N GLN A 295 -8.84 -6.29 1.48
CA GLN A 295 -9.38 -6.10 0.12
C GLN A 295 -9.08 -7.29 -0.78
N MET A 296 -7.97 -7.98 -0.55
CA MET A 296 -7.51 -9.10 -1.36
C MET A 296 -7.77 -10.43 -0.62
N ASP A 297 -8.37 -11.41 -1.28
CA ASP A 297 -8.71 -12.72 -0.67
C ASP A 297 -7.51 -13.38 0.04
N ARG A 298 -6.29 -13.18 -0.46
CA ARG A 298 -5.07 -13.70 0.17
C ARG A 298 -4.75 -13.10 1.54
N SER A 299 -5.34 -11.95 1.88
CA SER A 299 -5.12 -11.22 3.13
C SER A 299 -6.20 -11.51 4.17
N ALA A 300 -7.32 -12.12 3.78
CA ALA A 300 -8.43 -12.49 4.65
C ALA A 300 -8.25 -13.93 5.17
N ASP A 301 -7.33 -14.10 6.12
CA ASP A 301 -7.12 -15.39 6.79
C ASP A 301 -8.24 -15.58 7.84
N PRO A 302 -9.08 -16.64 7.74
CA PRO A 302 -10.16 -16.89 8.69
C PRO A 302 -9.64 -17.21 10.11
N HIS A 303 -8.38 -17.68 10.25
CA HIS A 303 -7.74 -18.00 11.53
C HIS A 303 -6.89 -16.86 12.09
N LEU A 304 -6.95 -15.68 11.48
CA LEU A 304 -6.16 -14.53 11.94
C LEU A 304 -6.50 -14.16 13.38
N LEU A 305 -7.76 -14.18 13.74
CA LEU A 305 -8.22 -13.78 15.08
C LEU A 305 -7.76 -14.74 16.19
N ASP A 306 -7.59 -16.03 15.88
CA ASP A 306 -7.08 -17.04 16.82
C ASP A 306 -5.64 -16.74 17.27
N GLN A 307 -4.92 -15.94 16.51
CA GLN A 307 -3.53 -15.58 16.72
C GLN A 307 -3.35 -14.19 17.34
N LEU A 308 -4.44 -13.47 17.54
CA LEU A 308 -4.44 -12.10 18.06
C LEU A 308 -4.88 -12.06 19.53
N PRO A 309 -4.48 -11.03 20.30
CA PRO A 309 -4.93 -10.84 21.68
C PRO A 309 -6.45 -10.76 21.81
N ASP A 310 -6.96 -11.11 22.99
CA ASP A 310 -8.37 -10.89 23.30
C ASP A 310 -8.70 -9.40 23.25
N ALA A 311 -9.55 -9.03 22.30
CA ALA A 311 -10.03 -7.68 22.08
C ALA A 311 -11.32 -7.73 21.24
N ARG A 312 -12.01 -6.61 21.14
CA ARG A 312 -13.16 -6.50 20.26
C ARG A 312 -12.70 -6.24 18.84
N TYR A 313 -13.07 -7.11 17.90
CA TYR A 313 -12.70 -7.01 16.49
C TYR A 313 -13.92 -6.69 15.61
N VAL A 314 -13.68 -5.88 14.59
CA VAL A 314 -14.57 -5.67 13.44
C VAL A 314 -13.75 -5.90 12.18
N LEU A 315 -14.24 -6.76 11.29
CA LEU A 315 -13.59 -7.06 10.02
C LEU A 315 -14.24 -6.25 8.90
N GLY A 316 -13.45 -5.60 8.08
CA GLY A 316 -13.93 -4.78 6.98
C GLY A 316 -13.29 -5.11 5.65
N GLY A 317 -14.05 -4.89 4.58
CA GLY A 317 -13.58 -5.08 3.21
C GLY A 317 -14.24 -6.24 2.48
N PRO A 318 -14.02 -6.34 1.16
CA PRO A 318 -14.69 -7.33 0.31
C PRO A 318 -14.16 -8.76 0.50
N ALA A 319 -12.96 -8.94 1.04
CA ALA A 319 -12.27 -10.22 1.04
C ALA A 319 -12.72 -11.20 2.15
N TRP A 320 -13.38 -10.73 3.19
CA TRP A 320 -13.87 -11.59 4.27
C TRP A 320 -15.10 -12.40 3.83
N ASN A 321 -14.87 -13.46 3.05
CA ASN A 321 -15.93 -14.29 2.46
C ASN A 321 -16.35 -15.46 3.35
N GLU A 322 -15.47 -15.96 4.21
CA GLU A 322 -15.78 -16.98 5.19
C GLU A 322 -16.41 -16.36 6.43
N ALA A 323 -17.33 -17.08 7.05
CA ALA A 323 -18.02 -16.63 8.24
C ALA A 323 -17.02 -16.56 9.43
N PRO A 324 -16.80 -15.38 10.00
CA PRO A 324 -15.99 -15.27 11.20
C PRO A 324 -16.73 -15.90 12.39
N PRO A 325 -16.05 -16.05 13.56
CA PRO A 325 -16.74 -16.40 14.80
C PRO A 325 -17.99 -15.54 15.04
N ALA A 326 -19.05 -16.11 15.60
CA ALA A 326 -20.38 -15.48 15.69
C ALA A 326 -20.39 -14.10 16.39
N GLU A 327 -19.37 -13.79 17.17
CA GLU A 327 -19.23 -12.54 17.90
C GLU A 327 -18.52 -11.44 17.11
N VAL A 328 -17.97 -11.75 15.92
CA VAL A 328 -17.19 -10.84 15.10
C VAL A 328 -18.04 -10.26 13.97
N ARG A 329 -18.18 -8.95 13.96
CA ARG A 329 -18.95 -8.25 12.92
C ARG A 329 -18.10 -8.07 11.67
N VAL A 330 -18.66 -8.46 10.51
CA VAL A 330 -18.10 -8.15 9.19
C VAL A 330 -18.90 -7.02 8.56
N VAL A 331 -18.20 -6.01 8.03
CA VAL A 331 -18.79 -4.86 7.35
C VAL A 331 -18.16 -4.71 5.97
N ARG A 332 -19.01 -4.46 4.96
CA ARG A 332 -18.55 -4.36 3.55
C ARG A 332 -18.57 -2.95 3.01
N ARG A 333 -19.33 -2.06 3.63
CA ARG A 333 -19.44 -0.64 3.25
C ARG A 333 -18.72 0.22 4.26
N LEU A 334 -18.12 1.28 3.79
CA LEU A 334 -17.38 2.22 4.63
C LEU A 334 -18.28 2.89 5.68
N THR A 335 -19.51 3.25 5.28
CA THR A 335 -20.52 3.83 6.17
C THR A 335 -20.89 2.89 7.31
N ASP A 336 -21.11 1.61 7.00
CA ASP A 336 -21.45 0.60 8.01
C ASP A 336 -20.29 0.36 8.98
N ALA A 337 -19.04 0.46 8.47
CA ALA A 337 -17.84 0.39 9.29
C ALA A 337 -17.75 1.59 10.24
N HIS A 338 -17.92 2.81 9.71
CA HIS A 338 -17.92 4.04 10.50
C HIS A 338 -18.94 3.96 11.64
N ASP A 339 -20.19 3.65 11.34
CA ASP A 339 -21.28 3.62 12.32
C ASP A 339 -21.03 2.55 13.41
N ALA A 340 -20.54 1.37 13.00
CA ALA A 340 -20.18 0.32 13.94
C ALA A 340 -19.06 0.74 14.91
N LEU A 341 -17.99 1.32 14.36
CA LEU A 341 -16.83 1.75 15.15
C LEU A 341 -17.18 2.91 16.09
N LEU A 342 -17.95 3.87 15.59
CA LEU A 342 -18.41 5.01 16.39
C LEU A 342 -19.27 4.55 17.58
N ALA A 343 -20.23 3.66 17.34
CA ALA A 343 -21.08 3.12 18.40
C ALA A 343 -20.26 2.36 19.45
N LEU A 344 -19.28 1.56 19.04
CA LEU A 344 -18.44 0.78 19.95
C LEU A 344 -17.49 1.65 20.77
N ALA A 345 -16.92 2.70 20.16
CA ALA A 345 -16.06 3.65 20.85
C ALA A 345 -16.83 4.42 21.94
N GLN A 346 -18.03 4.90 21.62
CA GLN A 346 -18.86 5.67 22.54
C GLN A 346 -19.40 4.81 23.69
N HIS A 347 -19.73 3.54 23.43
CA HIS A 347 -20.23 2.65 24.47
C HIS A 347 -19.19 2.36 25.55
N LYS A 348 -17.94 2.08 25.15
CA LYS A 348 -16.83 1.85 26.09
C LYS A 348 -16.48 3.10 26.88
N SER A 349 -16.49 4.27 26.25
CA SER A 349 -16.25 5.55 26.93
C SER A 349 -17.28 5.82 28.04
N LYS A 350 -18.56 5.47 27.82
CA LYS A 350 -19.60 5.58 28.86
C LYS A 350 -19.36 4.63 30.03
N ILE A 351 -18.98 3.39 29.77
CA ILE A 351 -18.73 2.40 30.86
C ILE A 351 -17.54 2.85 31.70
N ASP A 352 -16.44 3.29 31.05
CA ASP A 352 -15.24 3.75 31.74
C ASP A 352 -15.51 5.04 32.58
N ALA A 353 -16.35 5.94 32.08
CA ALA A 353 -16.77 7.14 32.80
C ALA A 353 -17.61 6.81 34.09
N PHE A 354 -18.47 5.79 34.01
CA PHE A 354 -19.22 5.33 35.18
C PHE A 354 -18.34 4.62 36.21
N ALA A 355 -17.31 3.89 35.76
CA ALA A 355 -16.38 3.18 36.64
C ALA A 355 -15.43 4.13 37.42
N THR A 356 -15.21 5.34 36.90
CA THR A 356 -14.33 6.37 37.51
C THR A 356 -15.06 7.46 38.28
N ALA A 357 -16.40 7.45 38.30
CA ALA A 357 -17.17 8.40 39.11
C ALA A 357 -16.95 8.11 40.58
N PRO A 358 -16.56 9.11 41.41
CA PRO A 358 -16.45 8.92 42.85
C PRO A 358 -17.82 8.55 43.43
N ALA A 359 -17.83 7.51 44.26
CA ALA A 359 -19.03 7.18 45.05
C ALA A 359 -19.32 8.36 45.98
N GLU A 360 -20.47 9.05 45.79
CA GLU A 360 -20.98 10.07 46.70
C GLU A 360 -21.40 9.46 48.03
#